data_b8f258ba3f0a4a495e690e48c2448927
#
_entry.id   b8f258ba3f0a4a495e690e48c2448927
#
_cell.length_a   1.000
_cell.length_b   1.000
_cell.length_c   1.000
_cell.angle_alpha   90.00
_cell.angle_beta   90.00
_cell.angle_gamma   90.00
#
_symmetry.space_group_name_H-M   'P 1'
#
loop_
_entity.id
_entity.type
_entity.pdbx_description
1 polymer ?
#
loop_
_entity_poly.entity_id
_entity_poly.type
_entity_poly.pdbx_seq_one_letter_code
_entity_poly.pdbx_strand_id
1 'polypeptide(L)'
;MDMEASVAMGLRAAGEKARMDASCKRLLSEKRILAWIMKSCLEEYRDCTPQEIAEQYIEGTPQVGEEPVYPDEAPRIHGMSNEDSSMHEGTVVYDVRFTALAPSTGEPIRLIINLEAQNSYYPGYPIVTRALYYCCRLISSQYGREFSHGQYDKIKKVYSIWICSEVPENRKNSIFRYRIAEDVFAGKTREREQKQHYDMMTTLILCLGKPGDKKENMALELLSSLLSEELSAEEKLKMLNEEFQIPITQQLDEEVSLMCNLSQGIENRGIQK
;
A
#
# COMPACT_ATOMS: atom_id res chain seq x y z
N MET A 1 -38.47 -10.75 -12.78
CA MET A 1 -37.51 -10.53 -11.69
C MET A 1 -37.62 -9.05 -11.35
N ASP A 2 -38.01 -8.76 -10.14
CA ASP A 2 -38.44 -7.41 -9.72
C ASP A 2 -37.24 -6.44 -9.75
N MET A 3 -37.41 -5.29 -10.38
CA MET A 3 -36.37 -4.25 -10.51
C MET A 3 -35.85 -3.78 -9.14
N GLU A 4 -36.74 -3.74 -8.15
CA GLU A 4 -36.40 -3.42 -6.76
C GLU A 4 -35.49 -4.48 -6.12
N ALA A 5 -35.73 -5.78 -6.39
CA ALA A 5 -34.87 -6.85 -5.89
C ALA A 5 -33.47 -6.80 -6.52
N SER A 6 -33.37 -6.43 -7.80
CA SER A 6 -32.10 -6.26 -8.49
C SER A 6 -31.29 -5.07 -7.96
N VAL A 7 -31.94 -3.94 -7.68
CA VAL A 7 -31.31 -2.75 -7.10
C VAL A 7 -30.86 -3.04 -5.65
N ALA A 8 -31.69 -3.69 -4.83
CA ALA A 8 -31.33 -4.05 -3.47
C ALA A 8 -30.15 -5.04 -3.42
N MET A 9 -30.06 -5.98 -4.36
CA MET A 9 -28.95 -6.91 -4.49
C MET A 9 -27.66 -6.19 -4.92
N GLY A 10 -27.76 -5.23 -5.83
CA GLY A 10 -26.63 -4.39 -6.26
C GLY A 10 -26.08 -3.54 -5.11
N LEU A 11 -26.94 -2.91 -4.33
CA LEU A 11 -26.54 -2.10 -3.16
C LEU A 11 -25.87 -2.95 -2.06
N ARG A 12 -26.34 -4.17 -1.81
CA ARG A 12 -25.70 -5.08 -0.85
C ARG A 12 -24.33 -5.55 -1.31
N ALA A 13 -24.18 -5.92 -2.58
CA ALA A 13 -22.91 -6.32 -3.14
C ALA A 13 -21.88 -5.18 -3.12
N ALA A 14 -22.30 -3.95 -3.41
CA ALA A 14 -21.45 -2.77 -3.29
C ALA A 14 -21.00 -2.54 -1.84
N GLY A 15 -21.89 -2.67 -0.87
CA GLY A 15 -21.57 -2.54 0.55
C GLY A 15 -20.61 -3.61 1.06
N GLU A 16 -20.72 -4.86 0.59
CA GLU A 16 -19.79 -5.93 0.97
C GLU A 16 -18.40 -5.74 0.35
N LYS A 17 -18.34 -5.28 -0.90
CA LYS A 17 -17.06 -4.94 -1.56
C LYS A 17 -16.35 -3.81 -0.82
N ALA A 18 -17.06 -2.77 -0.42
CA ALA A 18 -16.50 -1.67 0.36
C ALA A 18 -16.00 -2.15 1.75
N ARG A 19 -16.72 -3.06 2.41
CA ARG A 19 -16.28 -3.64 3.69
C ARG A 19 -15.05 -4.53 3.53
N MET A 20 -14.96 -5.30 2.45
CA MET A 20 -13.78 -6.11 2.13
C MET A 20 -12.56 -5.21 1.86
N ASP A 21 -12.72 -4.16 1.07
CA ASP A 21 -11.66 -3.17 0.83
C ASP A 21 -11.17 -2.54 2.13
N ALA A 22 -12.08 -2.08 2.99
CA ALA A 22 -11.73 -1.54 4.30
C ALA A 22 -10.99 -2.55 5.19
N SER A 23 -11.38 -3.83 5.19
CA SER A 23 -10.68 -4.88 5.93
C SER A 23 -9.28 -5.14 5.38
N CYS A 24 -9.12 -5.19 4.06
CA CYS A 24 -7.80 -5.30 3.43
C CYS A 24 -6.88 -4.13 3.81
N LYS A 25 -7.39 -2.90 3.80
CA LYS A 25 -6.63 -1.71 4.20
C LYS A 25 -6.20 -1.77 5.67
N ARG A 26 -7.07 -2.24 6.58
CA ARG A 26 -6.71 -2.43 7.99
C ARG A 26 -5.65 -3.51 8.16
N LEU A 27 -5.74 -4.64 7.48
CA LEU A 27 -4.71 -5.67 7.47
C LEU A 27 -3.37 -5.12 6.97
N LEU A 28 -3.38 -4.35 5.87
CA LEU A 28 -2.18 -3.73 5.33
C LEU A 28 -1.61 -2.62 6.24
N SER A 29 -2.37 -2.10 7.19
CA SER A 29 -1.89 -1.13 8.19
C SER A 29 -1.24 -1.79 9.41
N GLU A 30 -1.29 -3.12 9.54
CA GLU A 30 -0.61 -3.85 10.61
C GLU A 30 0.91 -3.69 10.48
N LYS A 31 1.55 -3.18 11.53
CA LYS A 31 2.99 -2.83 11.49
C LYS A 31 3.89 -3.99 11.07
N ARG A 32 3.58 -5.21 11.46
CA ARG A 32 4.39 -6.39 11.11
C ARG A 32 4.24 -6.78 9.65
N ILE A 33 3.05 -6.60 9.07
CA ILE A 33 2.82 -6.78 7.63
C ILE A 33 3.58 -5.69 6.85
N LEU A 34 3.46 -4.43 7.27
CA LEU A 34 4.22 -3.32 6.69
C LEU A 34 5.73 -3.55 6.76
N ALA A 35 6.22 -4.06 7.88
CA ALA A 35 7.63 -4.34 8.08
C ALA A 35 8.16 -5.39 7.09
N TRP A 36 7.40 -6.43 6.78
CA TRP A 36 7.75 -7.40 5.75
C TRP A 36 7.81 -6.78 4.35
N ILE A 37 6.84 -5.91 4.02
CA ILE A 37 6.84 -5.15 2.76
C ILE A 37 8.09 -4.26 2.69
N MET A 38 8.38 -3.52 3.74
CA MET A 38 9.53 -2.61 3.81
C MET A 38 10.86 -3.37 3.67
N LYS A 39 11.06 -4.43 4.46
CA LYS A 39 12.28 -5.27 4.37
C LYS A 39 12.49 -5.82 2.96
N SER A 40 11.44 -6.26 2.34
CA SER A 40 11.51 -6.96 1.05
C SER A 40 11.63 -6.04 -0.16
N CYS A 41 11.22 -4.78 -0.02
CA CYS A 41 11.06 -3.86 -1.15
C CYS A 41 11.91 -2.59 -1.07
N LEU A 42 12.31 -2.15 0.14
CA LEU A 42 13.02 -0.89 0.36
C LEU A 42 14.50 -1.14 0.70
N GLU A 43 15.39 -0.43 0.01
CA GLU A 43 16.84 -0.59 0.16
C GLU A 43 17.31 -0.25 1.58
N GLU A 44 16.68 0.74 2.22
CA GLU A 44 17.01 1.23 3.56
C GLU A 44 16.83 0.17 4.67
N TYR A 45 15.93 -0.79 4.47
CA TYR A 45 15.57 -1.78 5.49
C TYR A 45 16.07 -3.20 5.18
N ARG A 46 16.89 -3.36 4.14
CA ARG A 46 17.37 -4.68 3.70
C ARG A 46 18.05 -5.48 4.80
N ASP A 47 18.83 -4.82 5.64
CA ASP A 47 19.64 -5.45 6.68
C ASP A 47 18.93 -5.55 8.05
N CYS A 48 17.71 -4.99 8.15
CA CYS A 48 16.90 -5.06 9.35
C CYS A 48 16.02 -6.30 9.37
N THR A 49 15.67 -6.77 10.54
CA THR A 49 14.61 -7.79 10.71
C THR A 49 13.23 -7.13 10.63
N PRO A 50 12.17 -7.86 10.23
CA PRO A 50 10.80 -7.31 10.25
C PRO A 50 10.37 -6.86 11.64
N GLN A 51 10.85 -7.53 12.69
CA GLN A 51 10.56 -7.14 14.06
C GLN A 51 11.17 -5.77 14.41
N GLU A 52 12.45 -5.56 14.10
CA GLU A 52 13.10 -4.26 14.30
C GLU A 52 12.38 -3.15 13.53
N ILE A 53 11.99 -3.42 12.28
CA ILE A 53 11.27 -2.44 11.46
C ILE A 53 9.94 -2.05 12.11
N ALA A 54 9.17 -3.04 12.56
CA ALA A 54 7.86 -2.80 13.17
C ALA A 54 7.95 -2.04 14.49
N GLU A 55 8.96 -2.35 15.32
CA GLU A 55 9.08 -1.84 16.70
C GLU A 55 9.86 -0.52 16.77
N GLN A 56 10.86 -0.33 15.92
CA GLN A 56 11.81 0.79 16.04
C GLN A 56 11.66 1.85 14.95
N TYR A 57 11.25 1.46 13.73
CA TYR A 57 11.30 2.36 12.59
C TYR A 57 9.94 2.85 12.11
N ILE A 58 8.84 2.10 12.27
CA ILE A 58 7.50 2.58 11.92
C ILE A 58 6.97 3.48 13.02
N GLU A 59 6.86 4.79 12.72
CA GLU A 59 6.39 5.79 13.69
C GLU A 59 4.86 5.75 13.86
N GLY A 60 4.42 5.91 15.11
CA GLY A 60 3.01 6.04 15.46
C GLY A 60 2.15 4.86 15.00
N THR A 61 0.91 5.13 14.65
CA THR A 61 -0.04 4.17 14.06
C THR A 61 -0.25 4.50 12.59
N PRO A 62 -0.07 3.55 11.67
CA PRO A 62 -0.36 3.76 10.26
C PRO A 62 -1.82 4.19 10.07
N GLN A 63 -2.03 5.21 9.24
CA GLN A 63 -3.35 5.78 8.99
C GLN A 63 -4.01 5.05 7.83
N VAL A 64 -5.25 4.63 8.02
CA VAL A 64 -6.08 4.00 6.99
C VAL A 64 -7.04 5.04 6.43
N GLY A 65 -7.11 5.14 5.10
CA GLY A 65 -8.09 5.98 4.41
C GLY A 65 -9.47 5.33 4.53
N GLU A 66 -10.38 5.99 5.21
CA GLU A 66 -11.80 5.65 5.16
C GLU A 66 -12.44 6.48 4.05
N GLU A 67 -13.13 5.83 3.10
CA GLU A 67 -14.04 6.55 2.24
C GLU A 67 -15.14 7.16 3.12
N PRO A 68 -15.42 8.47 3.03
CA PRO A 68 -16.52 9.06 3.78
C PRO A 68 -17.84 8.43 3.30
N VAL A 69 -18.47 7.68 4.18
CA VAL A 69 -19.78 7.04 3.92
C VAL A 69 -20.87 8.10 3.82
N TYR A 70 -20.59 9.32 4.30
CA TYR A 70 -21.47 10.50 4.19
C TYR A 70 -20.63 11.77 4.00
N PRO A 71 -21.13 12.76 3.20
CA PRO A 71 -20.38 13.98 2.88
C PRO A 71 -20.06 14.91 4.06
N ASP A 72 -20.67 14.70 5.23
CA ASP A 72 -20.65 15.64 6.36
C ASP A 72 -19.90 15.17 7.60
N GLU A 73 -19.32 13.98 7.63
CA GLU A 73 -18.51 13.52 8.75
C GLU A 73 -17.02 13.45 8.40
N ALA A 74 -16.29 14.54 8.70
CA ALA A 74 -14.85 14.53 8.66
C ALA A 74 -14.27 13.65 9.78
N PRO A 75 -13.47 12.61 9.48
CA PRO A 75 -12.81 11.80 10.51
C PRO A 75 -11.83 12.67 11.30
N ARG A 76 -12.12 12.92 12.56
CA ARG A 76 -11.23 13.59 13.51
C ARG A 76 -10.25 12.57 14.07
N ILE A 77 -9.14 12.36 13.39
CA ILE A 77 -8.02 11.59 13.95
C ILE A 77 -6.82 12.52 14.09
N HIS A 78 -6.26 12.59 15.30
CA HIS A 78 -4.98 13.25 15.55
C HIS A 78 -3.87 12.39 14.93
N GLY A 79 -3.49 12.72 13.71
CA GLY A 79 -2.47 12.05 12.92
C GLY A 79 -2.30 12.74 11.57
N MET A 80 -1.43 12.19 10.72
CA MET A 80 -1.32 12.66 9.34
C MET A 80 -2.62 12.31 8.60
N SER A 81 -3.27 13.31 7.98
CA SER A 81 -4.45 13.07 7.14
C SER A 81 -4.10 12.13 5.98
N ASN A 82 -4.94 11.15 5.69
CA ASN A 82 -4.86 10.34 4.47
C ASN A 82 -5.30 11.11 3.22
N GLU A 83 -5.86 12.29 3.42
CA GLU A 83 -6.25 13.19 2.35
C GLU A 83 -5.17 14.25 2.14
N ASP A 84 -4.84 14.47 0.89
CA ASP A 84 -4.01 15.57 0.44
C ASP A 84 -4.82 16.41 -0.54
N SER A 85 -5.26 17.59 -0.07
CA SER A 85 -6.05 18.52 -0.85
C SER A 85 -5.31 19.81 -1.08
N SER A 86 -5.34 20.31 -2.31
CA SER A 86 -4.91 21.65 -2.64
C SER A 86 -6.08 22.44 -3.26
N MET A 87 -6.03 23.76 -3.16
CA MET A 87 -7.11 24.63 -3.68
C MET A 87 -7.36 24.46 -5.20
N HIS A 88 -6.42 23.87 -5.94
CA HIS A 88 -6.46 23.76 -7.40
C HIS A 88 -6.39 22.33 -7.95
N GLU A 89 -5.99 21.34 -7.14
CA GLU A 89 -5.67 19.99 -7.62
C GLU A 89 -6.62 18.90 -7.12
N GLY A 90 -7.61 19.26 -6.30
CA GLY A 90 -8.53 18.29 -5.70
C GLY A 90 -7.92 17.45 -4.58
N THR A 91 -8.73 16.58 -4.00
CA THR A 91 -8.34 15.70 -2.90
C THR A 91 -7.82 14.36 -3.45
N VAL A 92 -6.68 13.91 -2.93
CA VAL A 92 -6.15 12.57 -3.14
C VAL A 92 -6.29 11.80 -1.83
N VAL A 93 -6.90 10.63 -1.89
CA VAL A 93 -7.04 9.72 -0.75
C VAL A 93 -6.05 8.57 -0.92
N TYR A 94 -5.31 8.27 0.14
CA TYR A 94 -4.36 7.16 0.20
C TYR A 94 -4.93 6.04 1.07
N ASP A 95 -4.77 4.79 0.66
CA ASP A 95 -5.30 3.64 1.40
C ASP A 95 -4.63 3.49 2.76
N VAL A 96 -3.30 3.47 2.80
CA VAL A 96 -2.51 3.44 4.03
C VAL A 96 -1.39 4.47 3.92
N ARG A 97 -1.27 5.33 4.92
CA ARG A 97 -0.21 6.35 5.01
C ARG A 97 0.50 6.28 6.35
N PHE A 98 1.83 6.29 6.31
CA PHE A 98 2.64 6.29 7.53
C PHE A 98 4.01 6.90 7.29
N THR A 99 4.74 7.12 8.38
CA THR A 99 6.14 7.56 8.38
C THR A 99 6.99 6.46 8.99
N ALA A 100 8.19 6.29 8.46
CA ALA A 100 9.19 5.42 9.07
C ALA A 100 10.56 6.13 9.07
N LEU A 101 11.42 5.77 10.01
CA LEU A 101 12.77 6.30 10.10
C LEU A 101 13.73 5.42 9.30
N ALA A 102 14.63 6.03 8.53
CA ALA A 102 15.68 5.31 7.84
C ALA A 102 16.70 4.77 8.88
N PRO A 103 17.00 3.47 8.90
CA PRO A 103 17.87 2.87 9.93
C PRO A 103 19.27 3.48 10.01
N SER A 104 19.84 3.89 8.86
CA SER A 104 21.20 4.42 8.78
C SER A 104 21.34 5.87 9.21
N THR A 105 20.30 6.69 9.06
CA THR A 105 20.35 8.14 9.28
C THR A 105 19.40 8.63 10.35
N GLY A 106 18.38 7.87 10.70
CA GLY A 106 17.26 8.34 11.54
C GLY A 106 16.32 9.32 10.85
N GLU A 107 16.55 9.62 9.57
CA GLU A 107 15.74 10.57 8.81
C GLU A 107 14.36 9.99 8.46
N PRO A 108 13.28 10.78 8.60
CA PRO A 108 11.94 10.33 8.24
C PRO A 108 11.78 10.05 6.74
N ILE A 109 11.16 8.93 6.43
CA ILE A 109 10.70 8.55 5.09
C ILE A 109 9.18 8.57 5.09
N ARG A 110 8.56 9.19 4.09
CA ARG A 110 7.11 9.23 3.92
C ARG A 110 6.67 8.08 3.03
N LEU A 111 5.79 7.23 3.54
CA LEU A 111 5.29 6.07 2.82
C LEU A 111 3.79 6.15 2.63
N ILE A 112 3.36 5.77 1.43
CA ILE A 112 1.97 5.43 1.14
C ILE A 112 1.92 4.03 0.56
N ILE A 113 0.89 3.29 0.93
CA ILE A 113 0.53 2.02 0.29
C ILE A 113 -0.87 2.19 -0.27
N ASN A 114 -1.04 1.86 -1.52
CA ASN A 114 -2.33 1.82 -2.18
C ASN A 114 -2.62 0.38 -2.61
N LEU A 115 -3.78 -0.11 -2.25
CA LEU A 115 -4.30 -1.38 -2.69
C LEU A 115 -5.16 -1.17 -3.94
N GLU A 116 -4.63 -1.52 -5.09
CA GLU A 116 -5.40 -1.52 -6.34
C GLU A 116 -6.07 -2.90 -6.50
N ALA A 117 -7.17 -3.10 -5.78
CA ALA A 117 -7.99 -4.31 -5.83
C ALA A 117 -9.00 -4.31 -7.00
N GLN A 118 -8.99 -3.29 -7.84
CA GLN A 118 -9.95 -3.19 -8.94
C GLN A 118 -9.47 -3.92 -10.18
N ASN A 119 -10.34 -4.72 -10.70
CA ASN A 119 -10.44 -5.59 -11.87
C ASN A 119 -9.64 -5.22 -13.13
N SER A 120 -8.61 -4.40 -13.10
CA SER A 120 -7.77 -4.17 -14.26
C SER A 120 -6.47 -3.47 -13.88
N TYR A 121 -5.34 -4.06 -14.25
CA TYR A 121 -4.04 -3.39 -14.25
C TYR A 121 -4.02 -2.11 -15.11
N TYR A 122 -5.01 -1.95 -15.99
CA TYR A 122 -5.22 -0.77 -16.83
C TYR A 122 -6.65 -0.21 -16.63
N PRO A 123 -6.92 0.55 -15.57
CA PRO A 123 -8.24 1.12 -15.30
C PRO A 123 -8.59 2.34 -16.20
N GLY A 124 -8.17 2.33 -17.47
CA GLY A 124 -8.28 3.44 -18.40
C GLY A 124 -7.05 4.36 -18.44
N TYR A 125 -6.06 4.11 -17.58
CA TYR A 125 -4.77 4.83 -17.56
C TYR A 125 -3.66 3.93 -16.98
N PRO A 126 -2.36 4.23 -17.23
CA PRO A 126 -1.26 3.48 -16.63
C PRO A 126 -1.18 3.73 -15.12
N ILE A 127 -1.26 2.67 -14.31
CA ILE A 127 -1.13 2.75 -12.83
C ILE A 127 0.17 3.45 -12.42
N VAL A 128 1.27 3.18 -13.11
CA VAL A 128 2.57 3.81 -12.82
C VAL A 128 2.51 5.33 -12.91
N THR A 129 1.76 5.89 -13.86
CA THR A 129 1.60 7.35 -14.00
C THR A 129 0.86 7.93 -12.79
N ARG A 130 -0.21 7.28 -12.33
CA ARG A 130 -0.93 7.67 -11.11
C ARG A 130 -0.04 7.57 -9.88
N ALA A 131 0.74 6.49 -9.77
CA ALA A 131 1.64 6.27 -8.65
C ALA A 131 2.76 7.31 -8.58
N LEU A 132 3.32 7.72 -9.71
CA LEU A 132 4.29 8.82 -9.80
C LEU A 132 3.64 10.16 -9.41
N TYR A 133 2.42 10.43 -9.89
CA TYR A 133 1.67 11.62 -9.48
C TYR A 133 1.45 11.66 -7.96
N TYR A 134 1.15 10.53 -7.33
CA TYR A 134 1.02 10.44 -5.87
C TYR A 134 2.34 10.73 -5.14
N CYS A 135 3.48 10.30 -5.67
CA CYS A 135 4.79 10.72 -5.14
C CYS A 135 4.98 12.23 -5.22
N CYS A 136 4.66 12.85 -6.36
CA CYS A 136 4.76 14.29 -6.54
C CYS A 136 3.86 15.05 -5.54
N ARG A 137 2.63 14.57 -5.31
CA ARG A 137 1.71 15.13 -4.32
C ARG A 137 2.28 15.03 -2.90
N LEU A 138 2.85 13.89 -2.53
CA LEU A 138 3.50 13.71 -1.21
C LEU A 138 4.70 14.64 -1.02
N ILE A 139 5.50 14.88 -2.06
CA ILE A 139 6.60 15.83 -2.00
C ILE A 139 6.05 17.25 -1.86
N SER A 140 5.09 17.63 -2.70
CA SER A 140 4.49 18.97 -2.69
C SER A 140 3.82 19.29 -1.35
N SER A 141 3.13 18.32 -0.73
CA SER A 141 2.44 18.49 0.55
C SER A 141 3.36 18.71 1.75
N GLN A 142 4.67 18.53 1.59
CA GLN A 142 5.65 18.82 2.62
C GLN A 142 5.96 20.32 2.75
N TYR A 143 5.68 21.12 1.70
CA TYR A 143 5.87 22.56 1.76
C TYR A 143 5.00 23.19 2.85
N GLY A 144 5.61 24.07 3.64
CA GLY A 144 4.97 24.71 4.81
C GLY A 144 4.86 23.82 6.06
N ARG A 145 5.22 22.52 5.96
CA ARG A 145 5.24 21.57 7.09
C ARG A 145 6.65 21.10 7.41
N GLU A 146 7.33 20.49 6.44
CA GLU A 146 8.69 19.95 6.59
C GLU A 146 9.74 20.98 6.17
N PHE A 147 9.46 21.75 5.14
CA PHE A 147 10.35 22.78 4.63
C PHE A 147 9.59 24.03 4.18
N SER A 148 10.31 25.15 4.13
CA SER A 148 9.79 26.42 3.63
C SER A 148 10.88 27.22 2.91
N HIS A 149 10.50 28.09 2.00
CA HIS A 149 11.41 28.89 1.20
C HIS A 149 12.50 28.06 0.50
N GLY A 150 13.80 28.33 0.76
CA GLY A 150 14.93 27.66 0.12
C GLY A 150 15.44 26.40 0.82
N GLN A 151 14.73 25.84 1.81
CA GLN A 151 15.15 24.71 2.62
C GLN A 151 14.86 23.35 1.94
N TYR A 152 15.23 23.19 0.68
CA TYR A 152 14.95 21.98 -0.10
C TYR A 152 15.70 20.73 0.42
N ASP A 153 16.76 20.91 1.17
CA ASP A 153 17.49 19.86 1.89
C ASP A 153 16.66 19.13 2.95
N LYS A 154 15.55 19.74 3.38
CA LYS A 154 14.62 19.15 4.36
C LYS A 154 13.51 18.31 3.75
N ILE A 155 13.43 18.23 2.43
CA ILE A 155 12.44 17.38 1.77
C ILE A 155 12.71 15.93 2.14
N LYS A 156 11.68 15.23 2.62
CA LYS A 156 11.76 13.83 2.99
C LYS A 156 11.46 12.95 1.79
N LYS A 157 12.24 11.87 1.64
CA LYS A 157 12.02 10.85 0.62
C LYS A 157 10.62 10.26 0.73
N VAL A 158 10.01 9.97 -0.41
CA VAL A 158 8.67 9.39 -0.49
C VAL A 158 8.68 8.06 -1.23
N TYR A 159 7.85 7.14 -0.75
CA TYR A 159 7.57 5.88 -1.42
C TYR A 159 6.07 5.77 -1.72
N SER A 160 5.75 5.35 -2.93
CA SER A 160 4.39 4.98 -3.35
C SER A 160 4.41 3.49 -3.72
N ILE A 161 3.73 2.66 -2.92
CA ILE A 161 3.69 1.21 -3.09
C ILE A 161 2.28 0.81 -3.52
N TRP A 162 2.18 0.13 -4.65
CA TRP A 162 0.93 -0.32 -5.25
C TRP A 162 0.87 -1.84 -5.26
N ILE A 163 -0.17 -2.39 -4.69
CA ILE A 163 -0.42 -3.83 -4.63
C ILE A 163 -1.53 -4.15 -5.63
N CYS A 164 -1.20 -4.90 -6.67
CA CYS A 164 -2.10 -5.24 -7.78
C CYS A 164 -2.33 -6.75 -7.79
N SER A 165 -3.58 -7.18 -7.54
CA SER A 165 -3.97 -8.59 -7.54
C SER A 165 -4.35 -9.10 -8.93
N GLU A 166 -5.06 -8.29 -9.72
CA GLU A 166 -5.45 -8.64 -11.09
C GLU A 166 -4.51 -8.04 -12.12
N VAL A 167 -3.47 -8.78 -12.44
CA VAL A 167 -2.43 -8.38 -13.39
C VAL A 167 -2.32 -9.37 -14.54
N PRO A 168 -1.83 -8.95 -15.75
CA PRO A 168 -1.53 -9.87 -16.84
C PRO A 168 -0.58 -11.00 -16.41
N GLU A 169 -0.78 -12.21 -16.96
CA GLU A 169 0.01 -13.40 -16.58
C GLU A 169 1.53 -13.16 -16.63
N ASN A 170 2.00 -12.45 -17.65
CA ASN A 170 3.43 -12.14 -17.82
C ASN A 170 3.98 -11.13 -16.82
N ARG A 171 3.15 -10.60 -15.91
CA ARG A 171 3.55 -9.67 -14.86
C ARG A 171 3.39 -10.24 -13.46
N LYS A 172 2.69 -11.37 -13.31
CA LYS A 172 2.51 -12.02 -12.00
C LYS A 172 3.84 -12.32 -11.32
N ASN A 173 3.82 -12.32 -10.01
CA ASN A 173 4.98 -12.62 -9.17
C ASN A 173 6.19 -11.68 -9.44
N SER A 174 5.93 -10.42 -9.78
CA SER A 174 6.96 -9.44 -10.10
C SER A 174 6.80 -8.14 -9.34
N ILE A 175 7.91 -7.47 -9.04
CA ILE A 175 7.96 -6.13 -8.48
C ILE A 175 8.65 -5.20 -9.46
N PHE A 176 7.95 -4.16 -9.88
CA PHE A 176 8.50 -3.12 -10.74
C PHE A 176 8.84 -1.90 -9.89
N ARG A 177 10.07 -1.41 -10.02
CA ARG A 177 10.56 -0.23 -9.32
C ARG A 177 10.85 0.91 -10.31
N TYR A 178 10.29 2.07 -10.03
CA TYR A 178 10.50 3.32 -10.76
C TYR A 178 11.15 4.33 -9.82
N ARG A 179 12.29 4.90 -10.23
CA ARG A 179 13.06 5.84 -9.43
C ARG A 179 13.76 6.86 -10.31
N ILE A 180 14.19 7.97 -9.73
CA ILE A 180 15.07 8.93 -10.37
C ILE A 180 16.50 8.36 -10.34
N ALA A 181 17.23 8.53 -11.45
CA ALA A 181 18.62 8.16 -11.55
C ALA A 181 19.40 9.28 -12.24
N GLU A 182 20.65 9.50 -11.81
CA GLU A 182 21.55 10.40 -12.48
C GLU A 182 22.19 9.70 -13.69
N ASP A 183 22.19 10.37 -14.84
CA ASP A 183 22.94 9.98 -16.03
C ASP A 183 23.77 11.16 -16.54
N VAL A 184 25.02 10.92 -16.91
CA VAL A 184 25.86 11.94 -17.57
C VAL A 184 25.54 11.91 -19.06
N PHE A 185 24.54 12.69 -19.44
CA PHE A 185 24.09 12.79 -20.82
C PHE A 185 25.18 13.34 -21.78
N ALA A 186 26.04 14.24 -21.30
CA ALA A 186 27.14 14.82 -22.08
C ALA A 186 28.32 15.24 -21.18
N GLY A 187 29.51 15.28 -21.74
CA GLY A 187 30.74 15.67 -21.03
C GLY A 187 31.59 14.49 -20.58
N LYS A 188 32.69 14.79 -19.88
CA LYS A 188 33.69 13.78 -19.47
C LYS A 188 33.85 13.68 -17.96
N THR A 189 32.96 14.34 -17.19
CA THR A 189 33.06 14.29 -15.73
C THR A 189 32.80 12.87 -15.21
N ARG A 190 33.54 12.51 -14.16
CA ARG A 190 33.28 11.29 -13.36
C ARG A 190 32.67 11.62 -12.01
N GLU A 191 32.51 12.90 -11.69
CA GLU A 191 31.85 13.36 -10.48
C GLU A 191 30.37 13.02 -10.57
N ARG A 192 29.81 12.55 -9.46
CA ARG A 192 28.41 12.20 -9.31
C ARG A 192 27.83 12.99 -8.17
N GLU A 193 26.56 13.36 -8.31
CA GLU A 193 25.81 13.94 -7.21
C GLU A 193 25.55 12.89 -6.13
N GLN A 194 25.46 13.31 -4.88
CA GLN A 194 25.12 12.41 -3.80
C GLN A 194 23.69 11.88 -4.00
N LYS A 195 23.53 10.54 -3.92
CA LYS A 195 22.24 9.87 -4.18
C LYS A 195 21.09 10.48 -3.35
N GLN A 196 21.36 10.87 -2.11
CA GLN A 196 20.38 11.50 -1.22
C GLN A 196 19.80 12.82 -1.74
N HIS A 197 20.47 13.51 -2.68
CA HIS A 197 20.01 14.79 -3.22
C HIS A 197 18.98 14.63 -4.36
N TYR A 198 18.89 13.47 -4.99
CA TYR A 198 17.98 13.24 -6.11
C TYR A 198 17.09 12.00 -5.96
N ASP A 199 17.43 11.03 -5.11
CA ASP A 199 16.62 9.82 -4.85
C ASP A 199 15.45 10.13 -3.89
N MET A 200 14.67 11.15 -4.27
CA MET A 200 13.62 11.71 -3.43
C MET A 200 12.30 10.97 -3.53
N MET A 201 12.10 10.15 -4.56
CA MET A 201 10.87 9.38 -4.75
C MET A 201 11.13 8.03 -5.39
N THR A 202 10.39 7.03 -4.93
CA THR A 202 10.39 5.68 -5.51
C THR A 202 8.95 5.16 -5.56
N THR A 203 8.57 4.64 -6.72
CA THR A 203 7.32 3.93 -6.92
C THR A 203 7.58 2.45 -7.06
N LEU A 204 6.81 1.63 -6.36
CA LEU A 204 6.85 0.17 -6.42
C LEU A 204 5.48 -0.35 -6.85
N ILE A 205 5.46 -1.19 -7.87
CA ILE A 205 4.25 -1.91 -8.32
C ILE A 205 4.47 -3.39 -8.04
N LEU A 206 3.76 -3.92 -7.06
CA LEU A 206 3.78 -5.31 -6.66
C LEU A 206 2.65 -6.04 -7.40
N CYS A 207 3.03 -6.89 -8.34
CA CYS A 207 2.10 -7.68 -9.14
C CYS A 207 1.97 -9.07 -8.51
N LEU A 208 0.84 -9.31 -7.84
CA LEU A 208 0.61 -10.55 -7.12
C LEU A 208 0.37 -11.72 -8.10
N GLY A 209 0.75 -12.92 -7.67
CA GLY A 209 0.38 -14.19 -8.28
C GLY A 209 -0.59 -14.96 -7.41
N LYS A 210 -0.66 -16.27 -7.62
CA LYS A 210 -1.45 -17.17 -6.78
C LYS A 210 -0.67 -17.64 -5.55
N PRO A 211 -1.36 -18.04 -4.47
CA PRO A 211 -0.73 -18.79 -3.39
C PRO A 211 -0.03 -20.04 -3.94
N GLY A 212 1.16 -20.35 -3.41
CA GLY A 212 1.93 -21.51 -3.83
C GLY A 212 2.72 -21.35 -5.15
N ASP A 213 2.54 -20.27 -5.91
CA ASP A 213 3.46 -19.95 -7.00
C ASP A 213 4.87 -19.73 -6.44
N LYS A 214 5.90 -20.13 -7.20
CA LYS A 214 7.28 -19.84 -6.81
C LYS A 214 7.55 -18.35 -6.86
N LYS A 215 7.89 -17.76 -5.74
CA LYS A 215 8.21 -16.33 -5.60
C LYS A 215 9.63 -16.17 -5.05
N GLU A 216 10.31 -15.14 -5.53
CA GLU A 216 11.68 -14.80 -5.08
C GLU A 216 11.68 -13.69 -4.02
N ASN A 217 10.49 -13.18 -3.65
CA ASN A 217 10.36 -12.06 -2.75
C ASN A 217 9.30 -12.35 -1.67
N MET A 218 9.67 -12.18 -0.41
CA MET A 218 8.82 -12.49 0.73
C MET A 218 7.58 -11.60 0.83
N ALA A 219 7.63 -10.35 0.35
CA ALA A 219 6.42 -9.52 0.33
C ALA A 219 5.39 -10.04 -0.69
N LEU A 220 5.85 -10.54 -1.85
CA LEU A 220 4.94 -11.17 -2.81
C LEU A 220 4.32 -12.45 -2.24
N GLU A 221 5.11 -13.27 -1.52
CA GLU A 221 4.62 -14.50 -0.87
C GLU A 221 3.54 -14.17 0.16
N LEU A 222 3.87 -13.26 1.09
CA LEU A 222 2.95 -12.80 2.13
C LEU A 222 1.64 -12.26 1.53
N LEU A 223 1.75 -11.30 0.60
CA LEU A 223 0.59 -10.58 0.08
C LEU A 223 -0.27 -11.46 -0.85
N SER A 224 0.35 -12.32 -1.68
CA SER A 224 -0.39 -13.25 -2.54
C SER A 224 -1.22 -14.24 -1.71
N SER A 225 -0.70 -14.71 -0.59
CA SER A 225 -1.40 -15.63 0.30
C SER A 225 -2.44 -14.89 1.15
N LEU A 226 -2.07 -13.76 1.75
CA LEU A 226 -2.96 -12.98 2.63
C LEU A 226 -4.19 -12.47 1.89
N LEU A 227 -4.00 -11.90 0.69
CA LEU A 227 -5.08 -11.28 -0.10
C LEU A 227 -5.78 -12.26 -1.06
N SER A 228 -5.38 -13.54 -1.06
CA SER A 228 -6.02 -14.57 -1.89
C SER A 228 -7.44 -14.89 -1.42
N GLU A 229 -8.30 -15.21 -2.36
CA GLU A 229 -9.63 -15.79 -2.11
C GLU A 229 -9.59 -17.33 -2.02
N GLU A 230 -8.46 -17.95 -2.43
CA GLU A 230 -8.29 -19.41 -2.46
C GLU A 230 -7.99 -20.01 -1.08
N LEU A 231 -7.44 -19.24 -0.13
CA LEU A 231 -7.06 -19.70 1.21
C LEU A 231 -8.12 -19.34 2.26
N SER A 232 -8.37 -20.27 3.16
CA SER A 232 -9.22 -20.08 4.33
C SER A 232 -8.56 -19.13 5.36
N ALA A 233 -9.36 -18.59 6.28
CA ALA A 233 -8.85 -17.78 7.38
C ALA A 233 -7.81 -18.56 8.23
N GLU A 234 -8.07 -19.82 8.53
CA GLU A 234 -7.18 -20.69 9.31
C GLU A 234 -5.81 -20.87 8.61
N GLU A 235 -5.81 -21.15 7.31
CA GLU A 235 -4.58 -21.29 6.52
C GLU A 235 -3.76 -19.99 6.49
N LYS A 236 -4.43 -18.84 6.34
CA LYS A 236 -3.78 -17.52 6.37
C LYS A 236 -3.18 -17.21 7.74
N LEU A 237 -3.92 -17.43 8.81
CA LEU A 237 -3.42 -17.21 10.18
C LEU A 237 -2.24 -18.13 10.50
N LYS A 238 -2.32 -19.39 10.07
CA LYS A 238 -1.22 -20.36 10.22
C LYS A 238 0.03 -19.87 9.49
N MET A 239 -0.09 -19.47 8.22
CA MET A 239 1.00 -18.93 7.41
C MET A 239 1.60 -17.68 8.07
N LEU A 240 0.79 -16.73 8.52
CA LEU A 240 1.26 -15.52 9.20
C LEU A 240 2.10 -15.86 10.44
N ASN A 241 1.66 -16.82 11.25
CA ASN A 241 2.33 -17.22 12.48
C ASN A 241 3.59 -18.05 12.21
N GLU A 242 3.50 -19.09 11.38
CA GLU A 242 4.57 -20.08 11.22
C GLU A 242 5.67 -19.59 10.26
N GLU A 243 5.29 -18.97 9.13
CA GLU A 243 6.26 -18.59 8.11
C GLU A 243 6.77 -17.16 8.28
N PHE A 244 5.87 -16.24 8.66
CA PHE A 244 6.20 -14.82 8.80
C PHE A 244 6.45 -14.37 10.24
N GLN A 245 6.25 -15.25 11.22
CA GLN A 245 6.44 -14.97 12.65
C GLN A 245 5.65 -13.72 13.11
N ILE A 246 4.46 -13.56 12.55
CA ILE A 246 3.52 -12.50 12.91
C ILE A 246 2.61 -13.06 14.01
N PRO A 247 2.68 -12.55 15.26
CA PRO A 247 1.81 -13.00 16.33
C PRO A 247 0.35 -12.74 16.01
N ILE A 248 -0.49 -13.75 16.20
CA ILE A 248 -1.92 -13.63 15.96
C ILE A 248 -2.56 -12.93 17.16
N THR A 249 -2.91 -11.67 16.98
CA THR A 249 -3.73 -10.91 17.93
C THR A 249 -5.20 -11.14 17.63
N GLN A 250 -6.09 -10.89 18.62
CA GLN A 250 -7.53 -10.96 18.41
C GLN A 250 -7.97 -10.05 17.24
N GLN A 251 -7.45 -8.85 17.15
CA GLN A 251 -7.75 -7.92 16.07
C GLN A 251 -7.35 -8.46 14.69
N LEU A 252 -6.15 -9.03 14.57
CA LEU A 252 -5.67 -9.63 13.33
C LEU A 252 -6.53 -10.82 12.89
N ASP A 253 -6.91 -11.68 13.84
CA ASP A 253 -7.81 -12.81 13.59
C ASP A 253 -9.18 -12.34 13.10
N GLU A 254 -9.79 -11.37 13.78
CA GLU A 254 -11.08 -10.79 13.39
C GLU A 254 -11.03 -10.20 11.96
N GLU A 255 -9.97 -9.46 11.61
CA GLU A 255 -9.85 -8.84 10.28
C GLU A 255 -9.62 -9.88 9.18
N VAL A 256 -8.77 -10.89 9.41
CA VAL A 256 -8.55 -11.99 8.45
C VAL A 256 -9.84 -12.79 8.25
N SER A 257 -10.53 -13.12 9.34
CA SER A 257 -11.80 -13.85 9.29
C SER A 257 -12.90 -13.05 8.57
N LEU A 258 -13.00 -11.75 8.84
CA LEU A 258 -13.96 -10.86 8.18
C LEU A 258 -13.69 -10.79 6.67
N MET A 259 -12.43 -10.59 6.26
CA MET A 259 -12.06 -10.54 4.85
C MET A 259 -12.44 -11.84 4.12
N CYS A 260 -12.11 -13.01 4.70
CA CYS A 260 -12.42 -14.31 4.09
C CYS A 260 -13.95 -14.56 3.98
N ASN A 261 -14.71 -14.20 5.01
CA ASN A 261 -16.17 -14.37 5.00
C ASN A 261 -16.83 -13.48 3.93
N LEU A 262 -16.34 -12.25 3.74
CA LEU A 262 -16.86 -11.33 2.73
C LEU A 262 -16.53 -11.80 1.31
N SER A 263 -15.34 -12.30 1.08
CA SER A 263 -14.89 -12.89 -0.20
C SER A 263 -15.77 -14.07 -0.60
N GLN A 264 -15.96 -15.06 0.28
CA GLN A 264 -16.84 -16.20 0.03
C GLN A 264 -18.30 -15.79 -0.24
N GLY A 265 -18.80 -14.76 0.45
CA GLY A 265 -20.13 -14.21 0.23
C GLY A 265 -20.32 -13.61 -1.16
N ILE A 266 -19.29 -13.00 -1.72
CA ILE A 266 -19.29 -12.42 -3.07
C ILE A 266 -19.22 -13.55 -4.12
N GLU A 267 -18.33 -14.53 -3.95
CA GLU A 267 -18.11 -15.64 -4.89
C GLU A 267 -19.35 -16.51 -5.04
N ASN A 268 -19.98 -16.93 -3.91
CA ASN A 268 -21.19 -17.76 -3.91
C ASN A 268 -22.37 -17.10 -4.64
N ARG A 269 -22.41 -15.78 -4.76
CA ARG A 269 -23.43 -15.05 -5.53
C ARG A 269 -23.05 -14.82 -6.98
N GLY A 270 -21.76 -14.79 -7.30
CA GLY A 270 -21.27 -14.75 -8.67
C GLY A 270 -21.58 -16.04 -9.47
N ILE A 271 -21.59 -17.17 -8.76
CA ILE A 271 -21.88 -18.50 -9.34
C ILE A 271 -23.38 -18.71 -9.58
N GLN A 272 -24.26 -17.94 -8.92
CA GLN A 272 -25.73 -18.04 -9.10
C GLN A 272 -26.28 -17.19 -10.27
N LYS A 273 -25.43 -16.60 -11.08
CA LYS A 273 -25.80 -15.89 -12.32
C LYS A 273 -25.34 -16.67 -13.55
#